data_85393b57711b7705a51e239fbd867c34
#
_entry.id   85393b57711b7705a51e239fbd867c34
#
_cell.length_a   1.000
_cell.length_b   1.000
_cell.length_c   1.000
_cell.angle_alpha   90.00
_cell.angle_beta   90.00
_cell.angle_gamma   90.00
#
_symmetry.space_group_name_H-M   'P 1'
#
loop_
_entity.id
_entity.type
_entity.pdbx_description
1 polymer ?
#
loop_
_entity_poly.entity_id
_entity_poly.type
_entity_poly.pdbx_seq_one_letter_code
_entity_poly.pdbx_strand_id
1 'polypeptide(L)'
;MNSIEICSYLEKEVIKPNNCTGCGMCVALLGGVMVYKNGTVLPDFVSKKKYIEDKVSNMVYLACPGHGISYPSLYRKHYGRLPDNWLFGNVKKIRTGYALDSTIRRNSASGGVMTSVLCYLLESKRVDAVIIVRQGLKTPEEALVTIAHSLEEVLLSAQSVYIPVSVLDILSEINPKLRYAITCLPEQAASLRVLQHLGYEPANQIKYVLGPYTGTALESSAIRCLLKSRGIYRNDRIVSLKWRAGERSEEHTSELQSRVDL
;
A
#
# COMPACT_ATOMS: atom_id res chain seq x y z
N MET A 1 -26.01 -7.34 -1.63
CA MET A 1 -25.95 -6.02 -0.95
C MET A 1 -25.91 -4.96 -2.03
N ASN A 2 -26.83 -4.02 -2.05
CA ASN A 2 -26.85 -2.92 -3.01
C ASN A 2 -25.86 -1.81 -2.59
N SER A 3 -25.70 -0.79 -3.44
CA SER A 3 -24.71 0.29 -3.20
C SER A 3 -24.98 1.11 -1.92
N ILE A 4 -26.24 1.31 -1.56
CA ILE A 4 -26.61 2.06 -0.35
C ILE A 4 -26.34 1.22 0.88
N GLU A 5 -26.67 -0.06 0.83
CA GLU A 5 -26.44 -1.00 1.93
C GLU A 5 -24.96 -1.16 2.23
N ILE A 6 -24.09 -1.31 1.19
CA ILE A 6 -22.66 -1.47 1.41
C ILE A 6 -22.04 -0.19 2.00
N CYS A 7 -22.41 0.99 1.53
CA CYS A 7 -21.88 2.23 2.06
C CYS A 7 -22.32 2.44 3.51
N SER A 8 -23.60 2.20 3.80
CA SER A 8 -24.13 2.27 5.16
C SER A 8 -23.45 1.27 6.10
N TYR A 9 -23.19 0.04 5.60
CA TYR A 9 -22.46 -0.98 6.31
C TYR A 9 -21.01 -0.54 6.62
N LEU A 10 -20.27 -0.09 5.61
CA LEU A 10 -18.89 0.36 5.78
C LEU A 10 -18.82 1.53 6.77
N GLU A 11 -19.71 2.49 6.68
CA GLU A 11 -19.75 3.62 7.61
C GLU A 11 -19.94 3.15 9.06
N LYS A 12 -20.95 2.30 9.29
CA LYS A 12 -21.39 1.89 10.62
C LYS A 12 -20.46 0.85 11.26
N GLU A 13 -20.04 -0.16 10.50
CA GLU A 13 -19.36 -1.36 11.04
C GLU A 13 -17.84 -1.32 10.81
N VAL A 14 -17.34 -0.44 9.94
CA VAL A 14 -15.91 -0.39 9.60
C VAL A 14 -15.29 0.97 9.94
N ILE A 15 -15.89 2.08 9.44
CA ILE A 15 -15.27 3.40 9.56
C ILE A 15 -15.48 3.97 10.97
N LYS A 16 -16.72 4.04 11.45
CA LYS A 16 -17.04 4.58 12.79
C LYS A 16 -16.37 3.81 13.94
N PRO A 17 -16.31 2.47 13.92
CA PRO A 17 -15.60 1.72 14.95
C PRO A 17 -14.07 1.77 14.83
N ASN A 18 -13.53 2.51 13.85
CA ASN A 18 -12.09 2.66 13.59
C ASN A 18 -11.40 1.36 13.15
N ASN A 19 -12.13 0.48 12.46
CA ASN A 19 -11.61 -0.76 11.88
C ASN A 19 -11.06 -0.56 10.45
N CYS A 20 -11.24 0.63 9.88
CA CYS A 20 -10.80 0.93 8.53
C CYS A 20 -9.26 1.00 8.46
N THR A 21 -8.66 0.19 7.57
CA THR A 21 -7.19 0.18 7.34
C THR A 21 -6.73 1.25 6.36
N GLY A 22 -7.64 2.03 5.76
CA GLY A 22 -7.30 3.06 4.76
C GLY A 22 -6.73 2.48 3.46
N CYS A 23 -7.01 1.23 3.12
CA CYS A 23 -6.40 0.55 1.96
C CYS A 23 -6.76 1.15 0.59
N GLY A 24 -7.86 1.93 0.48
CA GLY A 24 -8.31 2.59 -0.75
C GLY A 24 -9.21 1.76 -1.67
N MET A 25 -9.34 0.46 -1.45
CA MET A 25 -10.08 -0.45 -2.34
C MET A 25 -11.54 -0.01 -2.58
N CYS A 26 -12.26 0.37 -1.52
CA CYS A 26 -13.66 0.80 -1.65
C CYS A 26 -13.81 2.11 -2.44
N VAL A 27 -12.84 3.02 -2.34
CA VAL A 27 -12.82 4.27 -3.13
C VAL A 27 -12.61 3.95 -4.60
N ALA A 28 -11.66 3.06 -4.93
CA ALA A 28 -11.40 2.62 -6.30
C ALA A 28 -12.63 1.95 -6.95
N LEU A 29 -13.30 1.04 -6.23
CA LEU A 29 -14.41 0.26 -6.79
C LEU A 29 -15.74 1.03 -6.79
N LEU A 30 -15.96 1.88 -5.79
CA LEU A 30 -17.21 2.64 -5.64
C LEU A 30 -17.11 4.07 -6.18
N GLY A 31 -16.16 4.36 -7.04
CA GLY A 31 -15.75 5.66 -7.55
C GLY A 31 -16.87 6.69 -7.68
N GLY A 32 -16.71 7.85 -7.03
CA GLY A 32 -17.66 8.96 -6.97
C GLY A 32 -18.84 8.78 -6.01
N VAL A 33 -18.93 7.64 -5.32
CA VAL A 33 -19.85 7.40 -4.19
C VAL A 33 -19.06 7.50 -2.88
N MET A 34 -17.86 6.95 -2.86
CA MET A 34 -16.92 7.11 -1.77
C MET A 34 -15.71 7.93 -2.24
N VAL A 35 -15.25 8.82 -1.39
CA VAL A 35 -14.08 9.66 -1.57
C VAL A 35 -13.27 9.66 -0.27
N TYR A 36 -12.09 10.24 -0.27
CA TYR A 36 -11.34 10.41 0.98
C TYR A 36 -11.84 11.64 1.74
N LYS A 37 -11.93 11.48 3.05
CA LYS A 37 -12.10 12.61 3.96
C LYS A 37 -10.85 13.49 3.91
N ASN A 38 -11.03 14.81 3.75
CA ASN A 38 -9.95 15.76 3.56
C ASN A 38 -8.75 15.53 4.50
N GLY A 39 -7.57 15.35 3.92
CA GLY A 39 -6.32 15.17 4.63
C GLY A 39 -6.15 13.83 5.34
N THR A 40 -6.96 12.82 5.02
CA THR A 40 -6.85 11.47 5.59
C THR A 40 -6.95 10.40 4.50
N VAL A 41 -6.57 9.16 4.83
CA VAL A 41 -6.79 7.97 4.00
C VAL A 41 -8.14 7.30 4.31
N LEU A 42 -8.94 7.88 5.20
CA LEU A 42 -10.25 7.34 5.56
C LEU A 42 -11.29 7.70 4.50
N PRO A 43 -12.07 6.73 4.02
CA PRO A 43 -13.12 7.01 3.07
C PRO A 43 -14.30 7.72 3.74
N ASP A 44 -14.96 8.57 2.96
CA ASP A 44 -16.21 9.23 3.33
C ASP A 44 -17.26 9.02 2.25
N PHE A 45 -18.50 9.07 2.64
CA PHE A 45 -19.64 8.79 1.78
C PHE A 45 -20.28 10.08 1.27
N VAL A 46 -20.18 10.37 -0.02
CA VAL A 46 -20.61 11.65 -0.59
C VAL A 46 -21.92 11.60 -1.36
N SER A 47 -22.35 10.45 -1.88
CA SER A 47 -23.55 10.37 -2.70
C SER A 47 -24.33 9.08 -2.49
N LYS A 48 -25.60 9.23 -2.09
CA LYS A 48 -26.57 8.12 -1.99
C LYS A 48 -27.31 7.84 -3.31
N LYS A 49 -27.03 8.61 -4.38
CA LYS A 49 -27.84 8.59 -5.61
C LYS A 49 -27.16 7.83 -6.77
N LYS A 50 -25.86 7.58 -6.70
CA LYS A 50 -25.16 6.88 -7.78
C LYS A 50 -25.40 5.37 -7.65
N TYR A 51 -25.96 4.78 -8.68
CA TYR A 51 -26.13 3.33 -8.77
C TYR A 51 -24.77 2.65 -8.96
N ILE A 52 -24.54 1.62 -8.19
CA ILE A 52 -23.40 0.70 -8.33
C ILE A 52 -23.97 -0.69 -8.45
N GLU A 53 -23.41 -1.47 -9.35
CA GLU A 53 -23.80 -2.87 -9.55
C GLU A 53 -23.66 -3.66 -8.24
N ASP A 54 -24.63 -4.49 -7.92
CA ASP A 54 -24.61 -5.34 -6.72
C ASP A 54 -23.39 -6.26 -6.69
N LYS A 55 -22.90 -6.68 -7.88
CA LYS A 55 -21.67 -7.45 -8.00
C LYS A 55 -20.46 -6.70 -7.41
N VAL A 56 -20.30 -5.42 -7.75
CA VAL A 56 -19.20 -4.57 -7.25
C VAL A 56 -19.35 -4.34 -5.76
N SER A 57 -20.56 -4.05 -5.30
CA SER A 57 -20.87 -3.88 -3.87
C SER A 57 -20.50 -5.11 -3.06
N ASN A 58 -20.82 -6.30 -3.56
CA ASN A 58 -20.43 -7.56 -2.93
C ASN A 58 -18.92 -7.81 -2.96
N MET A 59 -18.21 -7.40 -4.02
CA MET A 59 -16.75 -7.45 -4.05
C MET A 59 -16.14 -6.58 -2.95
N VAL A 60 -16.64 -5.35 -2.77
CA VAL A 60 -16.19 -4.44 -1.72
C VAL A 60 -16.41 -5.05 -0.33
N TYR A 61 -17.58 -5.63 -0.09
CA TYR A 61 -17.90 -6.30 1.18
C TYR A 61 -16.90 -7.42 1.49
N LEU A 62 -16.71 -8.35 0.53
CA LEU A 62 -15.89 -9.54 0.71
C LEU A 62 -14.38 -9.23 0.79
N ALA A 63 -13.93 -8.17 0.12
CA ALA A 63 -12.51 -7.81 0.05
C ALA A 63 -12.10 -6.75 1.09
N CYS A 64 -13.02 -6.23 1.89
CA CYS A 64 -12.69 -5.20 2.89
C CYS A 64 -11.93 -5.80 4.08
N PRO A 65 -10.67 -5.38 4.32
CA PRO A 65 -9.89 -5.89 5.46
C PRO A 65 -10.51 -5.50 6.82
N GLY A 66 -11.11 -4.30 6.89
CA GLY A 66 -11.75 -3.80 8.11
C GLY A 66 -13.06 -4.52 8.46
N HIS A 67 -13.71 -5.14 7.49
CA HIS A 67 -14.82 -6.06 7.72
C HIS A 67 -14.33 -7.43 8.25
N GLY A 68 -13.12 -7.81 7.85
CA GLY A 68 -12.54 -9.11 8.15
C GLY A 68 -12.53 -10.03 6.93
N ILE A 69 -11.32 -10.49 6.57
CA ILE A 69 -11.11 -11.43 5.48
C ILE A 69 -11.01 -12.85 6.04
N SER A 70 -11.74 -13.78 5.43
CA SER A 70 -11.62 -15.20 5.77
C SER A 70 -10.29 -15.77 5.24
N TYR A 71 -9.21 -15.64 6.00
CA TYR A 71 -7.91 -16.20 5.65
C TYR A 71 -7.95 -17.71 5.38
N PRO A 72 -8.68 -18.55 6.14
CA PRO A 72 -8.80 -19.96 5.78
C PRO A 72 -9.37 -20.20 4.38
N SER A 73 -10.39 -19.44 3.99
CA SER A 73 -10.96 -19.52 2.64
C SER A 73 -9.95 -19.04 1.59
N LEU A 74 -9.25 -17.95 1.87
CA LEU A 74 -8.25 -17.39 0.97
C LEU A 74 -7.07 -18.36 0.75
N TYR A 75 -6.57 -19.00 1.83
CA TYR A 75 -5.52 -20.01 1.75
C TYR A 75 -5.94 -21.22 0.92
N ARG A 76 -7.14 -21.77 1.18
CA ARG A 76 -7.66 -22.89 0.38
C ARG A 76 -7.77 -22.55 -1.10
N LYS A 77 -8.29 -21.36 -1.43
CA LYS A 77 -8.43 -20.91 -2.82
C LYS A 77 -7.08 -20.67 -3.49
N HIS A 78 -6.10 -20.09 -2.78
CA HIS A 78 -4.84 -19.69 -3.37
C HIS A 78 -3.78 -20.80 -3.39
N TYR A 79 -3.73 -21.63 -2.35
CA TYR A 79 -2.73 -22.69 -2.15
C TYR A 79 -3.29 -24.11 -2.20
N GLY A 80 -4.60 -24.29 -2.28
CA GLY A 80 -5.27 -25.59 -2.21
C GLY A 80 -5.29 -26.23 -0.80
N ARG A 81 -4.63 -25.62 0.19
CA ARG A 81 -4.52 -26.11 1.56
C ARG A 81 -4.43 -24.99 2.59
N LEU A 82 -4.62 -25.32 3.84
CA LEU A 82 -4.30 -24.41 4.95
C LEU A 82 -2.80 -24.44 5.24
N PRO A 83 -2.24 -23.40 5.88
CA PRO A 83 -0.85 -23.43 6.32
C PRO A 83 -0.66 -24.39 7.48
N ASP A 84 0.48 -25.06 7.54
CA ASP A 84 0.84 -25.95 8.64
C ASP A 84 1.07 -25.15 9.94
N ASN A 85 1.49 -23.90 9.80
CA ASN A 85 1.69 -22.97 10.91
C ASN A 85 1.15 -21.58 10.51
N TRP A 86 0.20 -21.08 11.28
CA TRP A 86 -0.45 -19.79 11.03
C TRP A 86 0.45 -18.57 11.28
N LEU A 87 1.50 -18.71 12.10
CA LEU A 87 2.43 -17.63 12.36
C LEU A 87 3.31 -17.34 11.11
N PHE A 88 3.72 -18.39 10.40
CA PHE A 88 4.58 -18.28 9.24
C PHE A 88 3.83 -18.36 7.90
N GLY A 89 2.61 -18.87 7.91
CA GLY A 89 1.85 -19.09 6.68
C GLY A 89 2.46 -20.21 5.81
N ASN A 90 2.20 -20.16 4.51
CA ASN A 90 2.77 -21.08 3.52
C ASN A 90 4.12 -20.56 3.00
N VAL A 91 5.21 -20.98 3.63
CA VAL A 91 6.56 -20.59 3.25
C VAL A 91 7.14 -21.58 2.23
N LYS A 92 7.59 -21.08 1.08
CA LYS A 92 8.35 -21.88 0.10
C LYS A 92 9.84 -21.88 0.38
N LYS A 93 10.42 -20.70 0.62
CA LYS A 93 11.86 -20.51 0.89
C LYS A 93 12.05 -19.24 1.73
N ILE A 94 13.02 -19.29 2.64
CA ILE A 94 13.52 -18.14 3.36
C ILE A 94 14.93 -17.84 2.83
N ARG A 95 15.20 -16.58 2.57
CA ARG A 95 16.50 -16.08 2.09
C ARG A 95 16.85 -14.82 2.86
N THR A 96 18.13 -14.62 3.07
CA THR A 96 18.73 -13.34 3.47
C THR A 96 19.54 -12.79 2.32
N GLY A 97 19.59 -11.46 2.20
CA GLY A 97 20.33 -10.84 1.10
C GLY A 97 20.21 -9.32 1.10
N TYR A 98 20.97 -8.72 0.22
CA TYR A 98 20.96 -7.28 -0.02
C TYR A 98 21.23 -6.99 -1.50
N ALA A 99 20.92 -5.76 -1.93
CA ALA A 99 21.20 -5.29 -3.27
C ALA A 99 22.70 -5.20 -3.52
N LEU A 100 23.18 -5.80 -4.61
CA LEU A 100 24.59 -5.70 -5.05
C LEU A 100 24.85 -4.33 -5.70
N ASP A 101 23.85 -3.74 -6.34
CA ASP A 101 23.95 -2.39 -6.87
C ASP A 101 24.11 -1.38 -5.73
N SER A 102 25.22 -0.62 -5.77
CA SER A 102 25.60 0.32 -4.72
C SER A 102 24.67 1.51 -4.62
N THR A 103 24.00 1.91 -5.72
CA THR A 103 23.04 3.00 -5.76
C THR A 103 21.74 2.58 -5.07
N ILE A 104 21.24 1.40 -5.41
CA ILE A 104 20.07 0.82 -4.73
C ILE A 104 20.36 0.67 -3.24
N ARG A 105 21.52 0.06 -2.90
CA ARG A 105 21.89 -0.22 -1.51
C ARG A 105 21.98 1.03 -0.65
N ARG A 106 22.61 2.11 -1.15
CA ARG A 106 22.77 3.38 -0.42
C ARG A 106 21.47 4.17 -0.27
N ASN A 107 20.56 4.06 -1.24
CA ASN A 107 19.29 4.78 -1.20
C ASN A 107 18.17 4.01 -0.49
N SER A 108 18.38 2.76 -0.11
CA SER A 108 17.36 1.94 0.54
C SER A 108 17.34 2.12 2.04
N ALA A 109 16.18 1.94 2.65
CA ALA A 109 16.01 1.96 4.10
C ALA A 109 16.61 0.72 4.82
N SER A 110 16.89 -0.36 4.07
CA SER A 110 17.45 -1.62 4.52
C SER A 110 18.26 -2.25 3.37
N GLY A 111 18.22 -3.56 3.18
CA GLY A 111 19.00 -4.26 2.17
C GLY A 111 18.75 -3.91 0.70
N GLY A 112 17.70 -3.17 0.38
CA GLY A 112 17.36 -2.79 -1.00
C GLY A 112 16.74 -3.92 -1.84
N VAL A 113 16.40 -5.05 -1.24
CA VAL A 113 15.91 -6.24 -1.95
C VAL A 113 14.62 -5.95 -2.72
N MET A 114 13.64 -5.23 -2.12
CA MET A 114 12.38 -4.92 -2.81
C MET A 114 12.63 -4.07 -4.06
N THR A 115 13.42 -3.01 -3.94
CA THR A 115 13.79 -2.15 -5.08
C THR A 115 14.48 -2.96 -6.17
N SER A 116 15.47 -3.81 -5.81
CA SER A 116 16.17 -4.68 -6.76
C SER A 116 15.23 -5.64 -7.48
N VAL A 117 14.26 -6.23 -6.77
CA VAL A 117 13.28 -7.14 -7.38
C VAL A 117 12.38 -6.40 -8.34
N LEU A 118 11.91 -5.19 -7.99
CA LEU A 118 11.07 -4.38 -8.89
C LEU A 118 11.84 -3.97 -10.16
N CYS A 119 13.09 -3.52 -10.03
CA CYS A 119 13.96 -3.22 -11.17
C CYS A 119 14.13 -4.46 -12.07
N TYR A 120 14.44 -5.61 -11.47
CA TYR A 120 14.56 -6.86 -12.22
C TYR A 120 13.28 -7.25 -12.97
N LEU A 121 12.12 -7.08 -12.37
CA LEU A 121 10.83 -7.41 -13.01
C LEU A 121 10.55 -6.54 -14.23
N LEU A 122 10.93 -5.26 -14.19
CA LEU A 122 10.84 -4.33 -15.32
C LEU A 122 11.87 -4.67 -16.41
N GLU A 123 13.15 -4.78 -16.06
CA GLU A 123 14.22 -5.07 -17.01
C GLU A 123 14.03 -6.41 -17.75
N SER A 124 13.60 -7.43 -17.00
CA SER A 124 13.29 -8.75 -17.59
C SER A 124 11.97 -8.82 -18.32
N LYS A 125 11.24 -7.69 -18.43
CA LYS A 125 9.92 -7.58 -19.08
C LYS A 125 8.89 -8.59 -18.55
N ARG A 126 9.01 -8.96 -17.27
CA ARG A 126 8.02 -9.80 -16.59
C ARG A 126 6.77 -9.01 -16.24
N VAL A 127 6.94 -7.70 -16.04
CA VAL A 127 5.86 -6.72 -15.92
C VAL A 127 6.16 -5.53 -16.82
N ASP A 128 5.11 -4.78 -17.13
CA ASP A 128 5.18 -3.60 -17.99
C ASP A 128 5.26 -2.31 -17.17
N ALA A 129 4.84 -2.39 -15.88
CA ALA A 129 4.95 -1.31 -14.91
C ALA A 129 4.94 -1.85 -13.48
N VAL A 130 5.34 -1.03 -12.52
CA VAL A 130 5.29 -1.34 -11.09
C VAL A 130 4.56 -0.26 -10.31
N ILE A 131 3.75 -0.67 -9.36
CA ILE A 131 3.02 0.22 -8.46
C ILE A 131 3.82 0.36 -7.18
N ILE A 132 4.23 1.58 -6.90
CA ILE A 132 5.14 1.94 -5.82
C ILE A 132 4.57 3.05 -4.95
N VAL A 133 5.09 3.19 -3.75
CA VAL A 133 4.77 4.27 -2.82
C VAL A 133 6.02 5.10 -2.58
N ARG A 134 5.89 6.40 -2.59
CA ARG A 134 6.97 7.32 -2.25
C ARG A 134 6.48 8.45 -1.35
N GLN A 135 7.40 8.98 -0.55
CA GLN A 135 7.14 10.13 0.31
C GLN A 135 6.93 11.40 -0.52
N GLY A 136 5.93 12.19 -0.18
CA GLY A 136 5.77 13.54 -0.71
C GLY A 136 6.82 14.49 -0.12
N LEU A 137 7.47 15.29 -0.95
CA LEU A 137 8.46 16.26 -0.47
C LEU A 137 7.81 17.60 -0.09
N LYS A 138 6.83 18.04 -0.88
CA LYS A 138 6.10 19.29 -0.60
C LYS A 138 5.06 19.13 0.51
N THR A 139 4.54 17.93 0.64
CA THR A 139 3.55 17.52 1.64
C THR A 139 4.09 16.28 2.37
N PRO A 140 5.05 16.43 3.30
CA PRO A 140 5.72 15.30 3.95
C PRO A 140 4.78 14.43 4.81
N GLU A 141 3.61 14.94 5.15
CA GLU A 141 2.50 14.22 5.78
C GLU A 141 1.72 13.31 4.81
N GLU A 142 2.04 13.34 3.53
CA GLU A 142 1.40 12.55 2.48
C GLU A 142 2.40 11.58 1.84
N ALA A 143 1.87 10.49 1.33
CA ALA A 143 2.59 9.59 0.44
C ALA A 143 1.84 9.43 -0.86
N LEU A 144 2.59 9.25 -1.94
CA LEU A 144 2.06 9.15 -3.29
C LEU A 144 2.14 7.70 -3.75
N VAL A 145 1.03 7.15 -4.21
CA VAL A 145 1.01 5.92 -4.99
C VAL A 145 1.26 6.30 -6.45
N THR A 146 2.16 5.59 -7.12
CA THR A 146 2.57 5.93 -8.47
C THR A 146 2.77 4.67 -9.29
N ILE A 147 2.40 4.71 -10.57
CA ILE A 147 2.76 3.69 -11.56
C ILE A 147 4.08 4.12 -12.18
N ALA A 148 5.12 3.31 -11.99
CA ALA A 148 6.46 3.53 -12.53
C ALA A 148 6.69 2.62 -13.73
N HIS A 149 7.26 3.18 -14.79
CA HIS A 149 7.59 2.49 -16.03
C HIS A 149 9.10 2.39 -16.29
N SER A 150 9.92 3.06 -15.49
CA SER A 150 11.37 3.08 -15.62
C SER A 150 12.09 2.76 -14.31
N LEU A 151 13.36 2.41 -14.40
CA LEU A 151 14.20 2.13 -13.23
C LEU A 151 14.41 3.39 -12.38
N GLU A 152 14.57 4.53 -13.02
CA GLU A 152 14.75 5.82 -12.37
C GLU A 152 13.53 6.14 -11.49
N GLU A 153 12.32 5.91 -12.00
CA GLU A 153 11.09 6.11 -11.23
C GLU A 153 11.01 5.17 -10.03
N VAL A 154 11.43 3.90 -10.19
CA VAL A 154 11.49 2.93 -9.09
C VAL A 154 12.49 3.37 -8.03
N LEU A 155 13.66 3.87 -8.42
CA LEU A 155 14.67 4.35 -7.49
C LEU A 155 14.20 5.53 -6.63
N LEU A 156 13.30 6.37 -7.14
CA LEU A 156 12.68 7.46 -6.38
C LEU A 156 11.81 6.97 -5.21
N SER A 157 11.40 5.71 -5.22
CA SER A 157 10.64 5.09 -4.12
C SER A 157 11.49 4.32 -3.11
N ALA A 158 12.82 4.32 -3.28
CA ALA A 158 13.76 3.52 -2.49
C ALA A 158 13.91 4.07 -1.06
N GLN A 159 12.86 4.03 -0.28
CA GLN A 159 12.84 4.32 1.16
C GLN A 159 11.62 3.66 1.81
N SER A 160 11.59 3.64 3.14
CA SER A 160 10.36 3.31 3.88
C SER A 160 9.49 4.55 4.04
N VAL A 161 8.18 4.37 3.97
CA VAL A 161 7.16 5.39 4.24
C VAL A 161 6.35 4.92 5.43
N TYR A 162 6.34 5.68 6.53
CA TYR A 162 5.70 5.30 7.80
C TYR A 162 4.39 6.03 8.05
N ILE A 163 3.69 6.41 7.00
CA ILE A 163 2.34 7.00 7.05
C ILE A 163 1.35 6.09 6.32
N PRO A 164 0.05 6.13 6.67
CA PRO A 164 -0.97 5.36 5.98
C PRO A 164 -1.08 5.75 4.51
N VAL A 165 -1.23 4.77 3.63
CA VAL A 165 -1.32 4.98 2.18
C VAL A 165 -2.42 4.11 1.58
N SER A 166 -3.29 4.71 0.81
CA SER A 166 -4.39 4.04 0.11
C SER A 166 -3.93 3.38 -1.20
N VAL A 167 -3.06 2.37 -1.08
CA VAL A 167 -2.38 1.76 -2.24
C VAL A 167 -3.35 1.15 -3.25
N LEU A 168 -4.46 0.58 -2.79
CA LEU A 168 -5.43 -0.07 -3.69
C LEU A 168 -6.35 0.90 -4.44
N ASP A 169 -6.27 2.20 -4.17
CA ASP A 169 -6.98 3.21 -4.96
C ASP A 169 -6.51 3.23 -6.42
N ILE A 170 -5.24 2.89 -6.64
CA ILE A 170 -4.63 2.77 -7.97
C ILE A 170 -5.35 1.77 -8.89
N LEU A 171 -6.18 0.87 -8.34
CA LEU A 171 -6.93 -0.09 -9.15
C LEU A 171 -7.88 0.57 -10.14
N SER A 172 -8.29 1.80 -9.88
CA SER A 172 -9.10 2.61 -10.80
C SER A 172 -8.33 3.11 -12.04
N GLU A 173 -6.99 3.09 -11.99
CA GLU A 173 -6.09 3.59 -13.03
C GLU A 173 -5.40 2.46 -13.83
N ILE A 174 -5.64 1.21 -13.48
CA ILE A 174 -5.00 0.05 -14.11
C ILE A 174 -5.41 -0.09 -15.58
N ASN A 175 -4.43 -0.10 -16.46
CA ASN A 175 -4.62 -0.43 -17.86
C ASN A 175 -4.74 -1.97 -18.02
N PRO A 176 -5.86 -2.50 -18.55
CA PRO A 176 -6.08 -3.94 -18.65
C PRO A 176 -5.14 -4.65 -19.64
N LYS A 177 -4.38 -3.90 -20.44
CA LYS A 177 -3.42 -4.45 -21.41
C LYS A 177 -2.01 -4.62 -20.83
N LEU A 178 -1.74 -4.09 -19.64
CA LEU A 178 -0.42 -4.11 -19.02
C LEU A 178 -0.40 -5.08 -17.83
N ARG A 179 0.79 -5.60 -17.55
CA ARG A 179 1.08 -6.46 -16.39
C ARG A 179 1.81 -5.63 -15.33
N TYR A 180 1.41 -5.78 -14.09
CA TYR A 180 1.96 -4.99 -12.99
C TYR A 180 2.58 -5.85 -11.89
N ALA A 181 3.56 -5.28 -11.20
CA ALA A 181 3.92 -5.66 -9.83
C ALA A 181 3.49 -4.54 -8.87
N ILE A 182 3.19 -4.88 -7.63
CA ILE A 182 2.76 -3.93 -6.61
C ILE A 182 3.54 -4.14 -5.31
N THR A 183 3.84 -3.03 -4.63
CA THR A 183 4.25 -3.07 -3.22
C THR A 183 3.06 -2.69 -2.35
N CYS A 184 2.68 -3.54 -1.42
CA CYS A 184 1.53 -3.29 -0.54
C CYS A 184 1.67 -4.02 0.80
N LEU A 185 0.99 -3.51 1.81
CA LEU A 185 0.96 -4.10 3.14
C LEU A 185 0.14 -5.41 3.15
N PRO A 186 0.30 -6.28 4.16
CA PRO A 186 -0.35 -7.59 4.20
C PRO A 186 -1.88 -7.55 4.06
N GLU A 187 -2.56 -6.61 4.72
CA GLU A 187 -4.01 -6.43 4.62
C GLU A 187 -4.46 -5.97 3.23
N GLN A 188 -3.65 -5.13 2.58
CA GLN A 188 -3.87 -4.70 1.20
C GLN A 188 -3.67 -5.87 0.22
N ALA A 189 -2.62 -6.68 0.45
CA ALA A 189 -2.37 -7.88 -0.33
C ALA A 189 -3.51 -8.89 -0.19
N ALA A 190 -4.05 -9.08 1.01
CA ALA A 190 -5.19 -9.97 1.24
C ALA A 190 -6.44 -9.49 0.50
N SER A 191 -6.76 -8.19 0.58
CA SER A 191 -7.85 -7.56 -0.18
C SER A 191 -7.68 -7.79 -1.69
N LEU A 192 -6.49 -7.50 -2.21
CA LEU A 192 -6.15 -7.70 -3.63
C LEU A 192 -6.35 -9.17 -4.05
N ARG A 193 -5.91 -10.14 -3.25
CA ARG A 193 -6.10 -11.57 -3.54
C ARG A 193 -7.57 -11.97 -3.56
N VAL A 194 -8.39 -11.43 -2.66
CA VAL A 194 -9.85 -11.64 -2.70
C VAL A 194 -10.43 -11.10 -4.00
N LEU A 195 -10.08 -9.87 -4.39
CA LEU A 195 -10.55 -9.28 -5.66
C LEU A 195 -10.15 -10.11 -6.89
N GLN A 196 -8.92 -10.64 -6.91
CA GLN A 196 -8.46 -11.56 -7.96
C GLN A 196 -9.32 -12.83 -8.01
N HIS A 197 -9.63 -13.44 -6.87
CA HIS A 197 -10.49 -14.63 -6.81
C HIS A 197 -11.95 -14.35 -7.18
N LEU A 198 -12.40 -13.11 -7.03
CA LEU A 198 -13.74 -12.67 -7.47
C LEU A 198 -13.78 -12.26 -8.95
N GLY A 199 -12.63 -12.30 -9.64
CA GLY A 199 -12.54 -11.98 -11.06
C GLY A 199 -12.60 -10.49 -11.36
N TYR A 200 -12.17 -9.62 -10.42
CA TYR A 200 -12.03 -8.19 -10.70
C TYR A 200 -10.86 -7.94 -11.63
N GLU A 201 -11.16 -7.52 -12.86
CA GLU A 201 -10.17 -7.45 -13.94
C GLU A 201 -8.94 -6.59 -13.61
N PRO A 202 -9.05 -5.36 -13.08
CA PRO A 202 -7.88 -4.57 -12.73
C PRO A 202 -6.95 -5.29 -11.75
N ALA A 203 -7.49 -5.98 -10.75
CA ALA A 203 -6.70 -6.75 -9.80
C ALA A 203 -5.95 -7.91 -10.49
N ASN A 204 -6.52 -8.52 -11.53
CA ASN A 204 -5.92 -9.62 -12.28
C ASN A 204 -4.70 -9.20 -13.10
N GLN A 205 -4.53 -7.91 -13.38
CA GLN A 205 -3.33 -7.39 -14.06
C GLN A 205 -2.11 -7.34 -13.13
N ILE A 206 -2.30 -7.43 -11.82
CA ILE A 206 -1.21 -7.46 -10.85
C ILE A 206 -0.68 -8.89 -10.73
N LYS A 207 0.49 -9.14 -11.32
CA LYS A 207 1.12 -10.47 -11.41
C LYS A 207 2.02 -10.77 -10.21
N TYR A 208 2.66 -9.76 -9.65
CA TYR A 208 3.57 -9.89 -8.51
C TYR A 208 3.16 -8.95 -7.39
N VAL A 209 3.16 -9.47 -6.17
CA VAL A 209 2.87 -8.72 -4.95
C VAL A 209 4.07 -8.84 -4.03
N LEU A 210 4.68 -7.71 -3.70
CA LEU A 210 5.78 -7.60 -2.76
C LEU A 210 5.25 -6.97 -1.47
N GLY A 211 5.26 -7.73 -0.39
CA GLY A 211 4.74 -7.28 0.92
C GLY A 211 5.88 -7.02 1.90
N PRO A 212 6.12 -5.77 2.32
CA PRO A 212 6.99 -5.52 3.46
C PRO A 212 6.27 -5.92 4.75
N TYR A 213 7.02 -6.44 5.72
CA TYR A 213 6.54 -6.45 7.09
C TYR A 213 6.60 -5.05 7.67
N THR A 214 5.54 -4.62 8.32
CA THR A 214 5.48 -3.33 8.99
C THR A 214 5.08 -3.54 10.45
N GLY A 215 5.73 -2.83 11.35
CA GLY A 215 5.38 -2.82 12.76
C GLY A 215 4.56 -1.60 13.16
N THR A 216 4.67 -0.51 12.42
CA THR A 216 4.06 0.77 12.78
C THR A 216 3.82 1.64 11.55
N ALA A 217 2.71 2.37 11.54
CA ALA A 217 2.47 3.53 10.71
C ALA A 217 2.08 4.71 11.62
N LEU A 218 2.53 5.90 11.28
CA LEU A 218 2.23 7.12 12.03
C LEU A 218 1.05 7.85 11.39
N GLU A 219 0.17 8.40 12.20
CA GLU A 219 -0.85 9.33 11.70
C GLU A 219 -0.18 10.52 11.00
N SER A 220 -0.77 11.01 9.92
CA SER A 220 -0.24 12.14 9.14
C SER A 220 -0.02 13.39 10.02
N SER A 221 -0.85 13.58 11.06
CA SER A 221 -0.68 14.65 12.05
C SER A 221 0.60 14.52 12.88
N ALA A 222 1.09 13.30 13.13
CA ALA A 222 2.32 13.07 13.87
C ALA A 222 3.55 13.60 13.14
N ILE A 223 3.54 13.56 11.79
CA ILE A 223 4.61 14.15 10.97
C ILE A 223 4.73 15.64 11.23
N ARG A 224 3.61 16.37 11.26
CA ARG A 224 3.60 17.81 11.55
C ARG A 224 4.10 18.09 12.97
N CYS A 225 3.74 17.27 13.94
CA CYS A 225 4.25 17.40 15.30
C CYS A 225 5.76 17.16 15.34
N LEU A 226 6.27 16.14 14.64
CA LEU A 226 7.69 15.85 14.54
C LEU A 226 8.48 17.01 13.89
N LEU A 227 7.97 17.56 12.78
CA LEU A 227 8.61 18.71 12.13
C LEU A 227 8.64 19.94 13.03
N LYS A 228 7.51 20.27 13.67
CA LYS A 228 7.42 21.38 14.62
C LYS A 228 8.37 21.22 15.82
N SER A 229 8.51 20.02 16.37
CA SER A 229 9.43 19.76 17.48
C SER A 229 10.90 19.98 17.11
N ARG A 230 11.22 19.98 15.81
CA ARG A 230 12.54 20.29 15.23
C ARG A 230 12.66 21.73 14.73
N GLY A 231 11.69 22.59 15.03
CA GLY A 231 11.67 23.99 14.58
C GLY A 231 11.29 24.19 13.11
N ILE A 232 10.79 23.14 12.44
CA ILE A 232 10.39 23.21 11.03
C ILE A 232 8.89 23.50 10.98
N TYR A 233 8.56 24.74 10.64
CA TYR A 233 7.16 25.21 10.56
C TYR A 233 6.68 25.37 9.11
N ARG A 234 7.58 25.28 8.14
CA ARG A 234 7.30 25.49 6.71
C ARG A 234 7.86 24.33 5.90
N ASN A 235 6.99 23.67 5.13
CA ASN A 235 7.35 22.51 4.31
C ASN A 235 8.17 22.89 3.07
N ASP A 236 8.08 24.14 2.61
CA ASP A 236 8.81 24.65 1.44
C ASP A 236 10.35 24.64 1.59
N ARG A 237 10.83 24.47 2.82
CA ARG A 237 12.26 24.34 3.13
C ARG A 237 12.74 22.90 3.19
N ILE A 238 11.85 21.91 3.08
CA ILE A 238 12.22 20.51 3.14
C ILE A 238 12.74 20.06 1.78
N VAL A 239 14.01 19.71 1.74
CA VAL A 239 14.68 19.18 0.52
C VAL A 239 14.58 17.67 0.46
N SER A 240 14.72 16.99 1.59
CA SER A 240 14.54 15.54 1.68
C SER A 240 13.99 15.13 3.06
N LEU A 241 13.23 14.04 3.06
CA LEU A 241 12.75 13.40 4.29
C LEU A 241 13.06 11.90 4.19
N LYS A 242 13.91 11.43 5.10
CA LYS A 242 14.26 10.03 5.20
C LYS A 242 13.91 9.51 6.59
N TRP A 243 13.09 8.48 6.67
CA TRP A 243 12.71 7.84 7.94
C TRP A 243 13.82 7.00 8.52
N ARG A 244 14.68 6.46 7.67
CA ARG A 244 15.89 5.75 8.03
C ARG A 244 17.06 6.36 7.27
N ALA A 245 18.09 6.76 7.96
CA ALA A 245 19.28 7.35 7.39
C ALA A 245 20.53 6.86 8.13
N GLY A 246 21.63 6.64 7.38
CA GLY A 246 22.89 6.16 7.90
C GLY A 246 23.37 4.90 7.22
N GLU A 247 24.63 4.54 7.43
CA GLU A 247 25.26 3.39 6.75
C GLU A 247 24.71 2.04 7.22
N ARG A 248 24.08 1.97 8.39
CA ARG A 248 23.53 0.77 9.01
C ARG A 248 22.13 1.00 9.55
N SER A 249 21.27 1.58 8.71
CA SER A 249 19.90 1.92 9.11
C SER A 249 19.06 0.72 9.56
N GLU A 250 19.41 -0.48 9.12
CA GLU A 250 18.75 -1.72 9.52
C GLU A 250 19.12 -2.22 10.92
N GLU A 251 20.24 -1.77 11.49
CA GLU A 251 20.69 -2.19 12.81
C GLU A 251 20.03 -1.37 13.96
N HIS A 252 19.41 -0.25 13.63
CA HIS A 252 18.74 0.63 14.59
C HIS A 252 17.22 0.37 14.58
N THR A 253 16.82 -0.77 15.10
CA THR A 253 15.42 -1.21 15.05
C THR A 253 14.52 -0.56 16.11
N SER A 254 15.09 0.17 17.10
CA SER A 254 14.35 0.71 18.23
C SER A 254 14.07 2.22 18.17
N GLU A 255 14.72 2.97 17.27
CA GLU A 255 14.54 4.42 17.17
C GLU A 255 14.16 4.84 15.74
N LEU A 256 13.07 5.59 15.61
CA LEU A 256 12.71 6.31 14.40
C LEU A 256 13.73 7.43 14.14
N GLN A 257 14.80 7.09 13.44
CA GLN A 257 15.78 8.08 13.00
C GLN A 257 15.28 8.71 11.71
N SER A 258 14.61 9.84 11.81
CA SER A 258 14.26 10.65 10.63
C SER A 258 15.32 11.72 10.43
N ARG A 259 15.82 11.86 9.22
CA ARG A 259 16.66 12.97 8.78
C ARG A 259 15.84 13.88 7.87
N VAL A 260 15.86 15.15 8.17
CA VAL A 260 15.27 16.20 7.34
C VAL A 260 16.41 17.12 6.92
N ASP A 261 16.66 17.22 5.62
CA ASP A 261 17.60 18.16 5.03
C ASP A 261 16.83 19.42 4.60
N LEU A 262 17.35 20.58 5.00
CA LEU A 262 16.77 21.92 4.76
C LEU A 262 17.55 22.66 3.69
#